data_3ef0485c43cb0cb5b06349b5fe15334a
#
_entry.id   3ef0485c43cb0cb5b06349b5fe15334a
#
_cell.length_a   1.000
_cell.length_b   1.000
_cell.length_c   1.000
_cell.angle_alpha   90.00
_cell.angle_beta   90.00
_cell.angle_gamma   90.00
#
_symmetry.space_group_name_H-M   'P 1'
#
loop_
_entity.id
_entity.type
_entity.pdbx_description
1 polymer ?
#
loop_
_entity_poly.entity_id
_entity_poly.type
_entity_poly.pdbx_seq_one_letter_code
_entity_poly.pdbx_strand_id
1 'polypeptide(L)'
;MAVLSLWLIYVLVKGHSFGEFIAMELNDRLNFWAVVTANLSYWVTVAVNISDFTRHIVVEEPDKSFIKRNKVSIFGQVPGITIGMLLFISVGMIGKYYTGHGNPVDMISSSLGGYFMLVGLLIILLAQLSTNVAANLYAPGNILSDIFSEKLNFSKAVLVAGGIGMFTFPWYLLDHFLTYLPLVGAFLSPLPGIMIVDYYLIRKTNLDMNDFRELTDRYEYSNGFNPAALITYVVAGLVGIRFLKYSWLVSLPTAALLYYILMNSWIKKKYPNNVL
;
A
#
# COMPACT_ATOMS: atom_id res chain seq x y z
N MET A 1 9.89 16.16 -6.60
CA MET A 1 9.48 16.01 -5.17
C MET A 1 10.66 16.15 -4.21
N ALA A 2 11.71 15.30 -4.28
CA ALA A 2 12.85 15.39 -3.34
C ALA A 2 13.48 16.78 -3.25
N VAL A 3 13.75 17.43 -4.39
CA VAL A 3 14.32 18.79 -4.42
C VAL A 3 13.38 19.81 -3.76
N LEU A 4 12.07 19.72 -4.02
CA LEU A 4 11.08 20.59 -3.36
C LEU A 4 11.05 20.36 -1.85
N SER A 5 11.09 19.11 -1.41
CA SER A 5 11.09 18.76 0.01
C SER A 5 12.34 19.29 0.73
N LEU A 6 13.51 19.16 0.12
CA LEU A 6 14.76 19.69 0.67
C LEU A 6 14.75 21.23 0.70
N TRP A 7 14.23 21.86 -0.35
CA TRP A 7 14.07 23.29 -0.40
C TRP A 7 13.07 23.79 0.67
N LEU A 8 11.95 23.10 0.86
CA LEU A 8 10.97 23.44 1.89
C LEU A 8 11.57 23.29 3.30
N ILE A 9 12.30 22.19 3.56
CA ILE A 9 13.04 22.01 4.83
C ILE A 9 14.01 23.21 5.03
N TYR A 10 14.79 23.54 4.02
CA TYR A 10 15.72 24.69 4.10
C TYR A 10 15.00 26.01 4.45
N VAL A 11 13.87 26.29 3.78
CA VAL A 11 13.10 27.49 4.04
C VAL A 11 12.52 27.52 5.47
N LEU A 12 11.99 26.39 5.93
CA LEU A 12 11.39 26.26 7.26
C LEU A 12 12.42 26.34 8.39
N VAL A 13 13.61 25.80 8.18
CA VAL A 13 14.69 25.81 9.20
C VAL A 13 15.51 27.11 9.14
N LYS A 14 15.47 27.85 8.04
CA LYS A 14 16.22 29.09 7.89
C LYS A 14 15.80 30.11 8.95
N GLY A 15 16.73 30.47 9.84
CA GLY A 15 16.50 31.40 10.94
C GLY A 15 16.09 30.74 12.26
N HIS A 16 16.00 29.42 12.31
CA HIS A 16 15.70 28.63 13.51
C HIS A 16 16.86 27.71 13.87
N SER A 17 16.99 27.37 15.15
CA SER A 17 17.98 26.39 15.60
C SER A 17 17.45 24.96 15.43
N PHE A 18 18.12 24.13 14.62
CA PHE A 18 17.76 22.71 14.52
C PHE A 18 17.90 21.97 15.86
N GLY A 19 18.73 22.49 16.78
CA GLY A 19 18.82 21.98 18.14
C GLY A 19 17.53 22.12 18.93
N GLU A 20 16.75 23.20 18.73
CA GLU A 20 15.45 23.39 19.38
C GLU A 20 14.43 22.36 18.91
N PHE A 21 14.45 22.02 17.61
CA PHE A 21 13.61 20.97 17.05
C PHE A 21 13.91 19.59 17.64
N ILE A 22 15.20 19.25 17.80
CA ILE A 22 15.62 17.96 18.40
C ILE A 22 15.30 17.91 19.90
N ALA A 23 15.44 19.04 20.59
CA ALA A 23 15.15 19.15 22.03
C ALA A 23 13.66 19.24 22.39
N MET A 24 12.78 19.23 21.38
CA MET A 24 11.33 19.32 21.56
C MET A 24 10.80 18.17 22.41
N GLU A 25 10.17 18.49 23.53
CA GLU A 25 9.39 17.52 24.27
C GLU A 25 8.06 17.27 23.57
N LEU A 26 7.83 16.04 23.16
CA LEU A 26 6.55 15.61 22.59
C LEU A 26 5.52 15.47 23.71
N ASN A 27 4.58 16.39 23.79
CA ASN A 27 3.49 16.36 24.79
C ASN A 27 2.58 15.15 24.62
N ASP A 28 2.41 14.67 23.36
CA ASP A 28 1.62 13.49 23.03
C ASP A 28 2.51 12.36 22.54
N ARG A 29 2.85 11.43 23.41
CA ARG A 29 3.57 10.22 23.02
C ARG A 29 2.62 9.27 22.31
N LEU A 30 2.62 9.29 21.00
CA LEU A 30 1.95 8.25 20.22
C LEU A 30 2.54 6.89 20.56
N ASN A 31 1.65 5.89 20.70
CA ASN A 31 2.12 4.53 20.94
C ASN A 31 2.91 4.05 19.74
N PHE A 32 4.14 3.62 19.94
CA PHE A 32 5.05 3.14 18.89
C PHE A 32 4.38 2.10 17.96
N TRP A 33 3.71 1.10 18.54
CA TRP A 33 3.05 0.05 17.77
C TRP A 33 1.85 0.55 16.96
N ALA A 34 1.14 1.55 17.46
CA ALA A 34 0.05 2.18 16.70
C ALA A 34 0.60 2.91 15.45
N VAL A 35 1.72 3.61 15.60
CA VAL A 35 2.40 4.27 14.46
C VAL A 35 2.93 3.24 13.46
N VAL A 36 3.57 2.18 13.93
CA VAL A 36 4.04 1.07 13.09
C VAL A 36 2.88 0.44 12.33
N THR A 37 1.79 0.11 13.04
CA THR A 37 0.59 -0.49 12.41
C THR A 37 -0.04 0.44 11.37
N ALA A 38 -0.15 1.74 11.66
CA ALA A 38 -0.69 2.71 10.71
C ALA A 38 0.16 2.80 9.43
N ASN A 39 1.50 2.85 9.57
CA ASN A 39 2.41 2.84 8.43
C ASN A 39 2.33 1.56 7.62
N LEU A 40 2.33 0.39 8.26
CA LEU A 40 2.18 -0.89 7.58
C LEU A 40 0.82 -0.99 6.87
N SER A 41 -0.26 -0.48 7.49
CA SER A 41 -1.59 -0.44 6.90
C SER A 41 -1.68 0.48 5.68
N TYR A 42 -0.96 1.60 5.70
CA TYR A 42 -0.85 2.48 4.54
C TYR A 42 -0.16 1.79 3.35
N TRP A 43 0.94 1.09 3.62
CA TRP A 43 1.74 0.45 2.55
C TRP A 43 1.21 -0.91 2.10
N VAL A 44 0.28 -1.52 2.83
CA VAL A 44 -0.28 -2.83 2.43
C VAL A 44 -1.03 -2.76 1.10
N THR A 45 -1.63 -1.64 0.76
CA THR A 45 -2.28 -1.43 -0.53
C THR A 45 -1.29 -1.58 -1.69
N VAL A 46 -0.10 -1.00 -1.55
CA VAL A 46 0.99 -1.14 -2.52
C VAL A 46 1.54 -2.57 -2.52
N ALA A 47 1.68 -3.19 -1.34
CA ALA A 47 2.18 -4.56 -1.23
C ALA A 47 1.27 -5.57 -1.96
N VAL A 48 -0.05 -5.43 -1.87
CA VAL A 48 -1.01 -6.29 -2.57
C VAL A 48 -0.95 -6.08 -4.08
N ASN A 49 -0.73 -4.86 -4.54
CA ASN A 49 -0.69 -4.50 -5.97
C ASN A 49 0.72 -4.35 -6.52
N ILE A 50 1.74 -4.85 -5.83
CA ILE A 50 3.15 -4.66 -6.23
C ILE A 50 3.44 -5.23 -7.62
N SER A 51 2.73 -6.26 -8.03
CA SER A 51 2.82 -6.87 -9.35
C SER A 51 2.53 -5.88 -10.49
N ASP A 52 1.64 -4.92 -10.28
CA ASP A 52 1.33 -3.89 -11.27
C ASP A 52 2.55 -3.01 -11.61
N PHE A 53 3.44 -2.82 -10.65
CA PHE A 53 4.68 -2.07 -10.83
C PHE A 53 5.84 -2.95 -11.30
N THR A 54 5.91 -4.19 -10.80
CA THR A 54 7.06 -5.07 -11.06
C THR A 54 6.95 -5.86 -12.36
N ARG A 55 5.76 -6.04 -12.93
CA ARG A 55 5.54 -6.79 -14.18
C ARG A 55 6.29 -6.21 -15.41
N HIS A 56 6.69 -4.95 -15.35
CA HIS A 56 7.46 -4.29 -16.39
C HIS A 56 8.98 -4.43 -16.21
N ILE A 57 9.42 -5.05 -15.11
CA ILE A 57 10.85 -5.25 -14.84
C ILE A 57 11.31 -6.50 -15.58
N VAL A 58 12.26 -6.33 -16.50
CA VAL A 58 12.87 -7.44 -17.23
C VAL A 58 13.79 -8.22 -16.29
N VAL A 59 13.57 -9.53 -16.21
CA VAL A 59 14.43 -10.45 -15.48
C VAL A 59 15.42 -11.08 -16.47
N GLU A 60 16.66 -10.61 -16.45
CA GLU A 60 17.69 -11.06 -17.41
C GLU A 60 18.19 -12.49 -17.14
N GLU A 61 18.09 -12.98 -15.90
CA GLU A 61 18.71 -14.22 -15.48
C GLU A 61 17.76 -15.05 -14.60
N PRO A 62 16.76 -15.73 -15.20
CA PRO A 62 15.73 -16.45 -14.46
C PRO A 62 16.29 -17.63 -13.62
N ASP A 63 17.43 -18.20 -14.00
CA ASP A 63 18.04 -19.37 -13.33
C ASP A 63 18.86 -18.99 -12.08
N LYS A 64 19.08 -17.72 -11.81
CA LYS A 64 19.82 -17.28 -10.62
C LYS A 64 18.98 -17.32 -9.34
N SER A 65 19.68 -17.29 -8.20
CA SER A 65 19.02 -17.26 -6.88
C SER A 65 18.03 -16.09 -6.78
N PHE A 66 17.00 -16.22 -5.93
CA PHE A 66 15.92 -15.25 -5.73
C PHE A 66 16.42 -13.80 -5.59
N ILE A 67 17.43 -13.56 -4.75
CA ILE A 67 17.99 -12.21 -4.52
C ILE A 67 18.64 -11.66 -5.80
N LYS A 68 19.42 -12.48 -6.52
CA LYS A 68 20.09 -12.05 -7.76
C LYS A 68 19.08 -11.74 -8.86
N ARG A 69 18.06 -12.59 -8.99
CA ARG A 69 16.97 -12.41 -9.97
C ARG A 69 16.14 -11.15 -9.71
N ASN A 70 15.88 -10.82 -8.45
CA ASN A 70 15.04 -9.69 -8.05
C ASN A 70 15.83 -8.47 -7.58
N LYS A 71 17.16 -8.43 -7.82
CA LYS A 71 18.04 -7.34 -7.32
C LYS A 71 17.52 -5.94 -7.68
N VAL A 72 17.04 -5.73 -8.90
CA VAL A 72 16.53 -4.43 -9.37
C VAL A 72 15.31 -4.01 -8.55
N SER A 73 14.36 -4.92 -8.33
CA SER A 73 13.19 -4.66 -7.50
C SER A 73 13.58 -4.39 -6.04
N ILE A 74 14.43 -5.23 -5.46
CA ILE A 74 14.82 -5.13 -4.04
C ILE A 74 15.61 -3.85 -3.79
N PHE A 75 16.68 -3.60 -4.56
CA PHE A 75 17.55 -2.45 -4.34
C PHE A 75 16.97 -1.13 -4.86
N GLY A 76 15.97 -1.18 -5.75
CA GLY A 76 15.24 0.01 -6.18
C GLY A 76 14.12 0.37 -5.20
N GLN A 77 13.26 -0.58 -4.85
CA GLN A 77 12.06 -0.32 -4.05
C GLN A 77 12.36 -0.14 -2.56
N VAL A 78 13.14 -1.03 -1.94
CA VAL A 78 13.38 -0.98 -0.49
C VAL A 78 14.06 0.32 -0.07
N PRO A 79 15.24 0.70 -0.60
CA PRO A 79 15.85 1.97 -0.23
C PRO A 79 15.07 3.16 -0.79
N GLY A 80 14.50 3.08 -1.99
CA GLY A 80 13.73 4.17 -2.59
C GLY A 80 12.51 4.57 -1.77
N ILE A 81 11.71 3.60 -1.34
CA ILE A 81 10.55 3.84 -0.47
C ILE A 81 11.01 4.35 0.90
N THR A 82 12.02 3.71 1.50
CA THR A 82 12.51 4.08 2.84
C THR A 82 13.06 5.50 2.87
N ILE A 83 13.92 5.87 1.93
CA ILE A 83 14.51 7.21 1.85
C ILE A 83 13.42 8.24 1.54
N GLY A 84 12.51 7.93 0.62
CA GLY A 84 11.37 8.78 0.29
C GLY A 84 10.50 9.04 1.52
N MET A 85 10.12 8.00 2.27
CA MET A 85 9.33 8.14 3.49
C MET A 85 10.04 8.99 4.55
N LEU A 86 11.31 8.73 4.83
CA LEU A 86 12.08 9.51 5.79
C LEU A 86 12.11 10.99 5.42
N LEU A 87 12.30 11.30 4.13
CA LEU A 87 12.30 12.67 3.65
C LEU A 87 10.94 13.35 3.85
N PHE A 88 9.85 12.70 3.44
CA PHE A 88 8.50 13.30 3.56
C PHE A 88 8.00 13.40 4.99
N ILE A 89 8.30 12.41 5.84
CA ILE A 89 8.01 12.47 7.27
C ILE A 89 8.76 13.64 7.91
N SER A 90 10.05 13.81 7.57
CA SER A 90 10.85 14.94 8.08
C SER A 90 10.26 16.28 7.68
N VAL A 91 9.80 16.45 6.42
CA VAL A 91 9.10 17.66 5.98
C VAL A 91 7.85 17.90 6.82
N GLY A 92 7.03 16.86 7.02
CA GLY A 92 5.79 16.96 7.81
C GLY A 92 6.05 17.34 9.27
N MET A 93 7.04 16.72 9.91
CA MET A 93 7.41 17.01 11.29
C MET A 93 7.96 18.43 11.47
N ILE A 94 8.93 18.81 10.64
CA ILE A 94 9.54 20.15 10.66
C ILE A 94 8.49 21.23 10.35
N GLY A 95 7.67 20.99 9.33
CA GLY A 95 6.60 21.89 8.96
C GLY A 95 5.59 22.08 10.09
N LYS A 96 5.13 20.98 10.69
CA LYS A 96 4.21 21.04 11.83
C LYS A 96 4.80 21.82 13.02
N TYR A 97 6.08 21.63 13.29
CA TYR A 97 6.76 22.32 14.37
C TYR A 97 6.85 23.83 14.16
N TYR A 98 7.31 24.27 12.97
CA TYR A 98 7.55 25.70 12.72
C TYR A 98 6.33 26.47 12.25
N THR A 99 5.38 25.83 11.57
CA THR A 99 4.19 26.52 11.01
C THR A 99 2.89 26.21 11.76
N GLY A 100 2.90 25.20 12.62
CA GLY A 100 1.67 24.67 13.24
C GLY A 100 0.84 23.79 12.29
N HIS A 101 1.19 23.69 11.00
CA HIS A 101 0.46 22.97 9.97
C HIS A 101 1.16 21.68 9.57
N GLY A 102 0.43 20.57 9.50
CA GLY A 102 0.95 19.29 9.00
C GLY A 102 0.73 19.09 7.48
N ASN A 103 -0.14 19.91 6.88
CA ASN A 103 -0.47 19.86 5.46
C ASN A 103 0.54 20.71 4.64
N PRO A 104 1.19 20.14 3.61
CA PRO A 104 2.16 20.89 2.79
C PRO A 104 1.59 22.16 2.11
N VAL A 105 0.29 22.16 1.76
CA VAL A 105 -0.36 23.34 1.17
C VAL A 105 -0.40 24.48 2.17
N ASP A 106 -0.81 24.19 3.41
CA ASP A 106 -0.90 25.19 4.48
C ASP A 106 0.50 25.65 4.92
N MET A 107 1.48 24.74 4.94
CA MET A 107 2.88 25.08 5.21
C MET A 107 3.42 26.10 4.19
N ILE A 108 3.19 25.86 2.89
CA ILE A 108 3.63 26.77 1.83
C ILE A 108 2.89 28.10 1.92
N SER A 109 1.58 28.07 2.12
CA SER A 109 0.75 29.26 2.19
C SER A 109 1.10 30.15 3.39
N SER A 110 1.51 29.57 4.51
CA SER A 110 1.92 30.30 5.72
C SER A 110 3.39 30.77 5.69
N SER A 111 4.26 30.04 4.98
CA SER A 111 5.71 30.31 4.99
C SER A 111 6.19 31.13 3.81
N LEU A 112 5.45 31.16 2.71
CA LEU A 112 5.83 31.83 1.46
C LEU A 112 4.77 32.83 1.07
N GLY A 113 5.19 33.92 0.43
CA GLY A 113 4.31 34.96 -0.12
C GLY A 113 4.43 35.11 -1.64
N GLY A 114 3.42 35.76 -2.25
CA GLY A 114 3.44 36.20 -3.63
C GLY A 114 3.74 35.09 -4.64
N TYR A 115 4.65 35.37 -5.56
CA TYR A 115 5.01 34.45 -6.65
C TYR A 115 5.56 33.09 -6.17
N PHE A 116 6.37 33.09 -5.12
CA PHE A 116 6.97 31.84 -4.60
C PHE A 116 5.92 30.90 -4.02
N MET A 117 4.88 31.43 -3.39
CA MET A 117 3.74 30.63 -2.93
C MET A 117 3.02 29.96 -4.12
N LEU A 118 2.71 30.72 -5.17
CA LEU A 118 2.04 30.17 -6.37
C LEU A 118 2.87 29.06 -7.03
N VAL A 119 4.16 29.29 -7.21
CA VAL A 119 5.07 28.27 -7.78
C VAL A 119 5.11 27.03 -6.90
N GLY A 120 5.22 27.18 -5.59
CA GLY A 120 5.22 26.05 -4.64
C GLY A 120 3.92 25.23 -4.70
N LEU A 121 2.78 25.91 -4.75
CA LEU A 121 1.46 25.25 -4.86
C LEU A 121 1.29 24.53 -6.20
N LEU A 122 1.76 25.12 -7.31
CA LEU A 122 1.75 24.46 -8.61
C LEU A 122 2.62 23.20 -8.64
N ILE A 123 3.80 23.26 -8.03
CA ILE A 123 4.67 22.08 -7.94
C ILE A 123 4.00 20.97 -7.11
N ILE A 124 3.35 21.32 -5.99
CA ILE A 124 2.58 20.33 -5.21
C ILE A 124 1.45 19.74 -6.05
N LEU A 125 0.69 20.57 -6.75
CA LEU A 125 -0.41 20.12 -7.60
C LEU A 125 0.07 19.11 -8.66
N LEU A 126 1.12 19.44 -9.39
CA LEU A 126 1.69 18.55 -10.41
C LEU A 126 2.24 17.26 -9.80
N ALA A 127 2.88 17.35 -8.65
CA ALA A 127 3.37 16.19 -7.91
C ALA A 127 2.23 15.29 -7.45
N GLN A 128 1.16 15.85 -6.90
CA GLN A 128 -0.01 15.09 -6.49
C GLN A 128 -0.71 14.43 -7.68
N LEU A 129 -0.89 15.12 -8.79
CA LEU A 129 -1.47 14.55 -10.00
C LEU A 129 -0.66 13.35 -10.50
N SER A 130 0.67 13.50 -10.64
CA SER A 130 1.53 12.43 -11.13
C SER A 130 1.54 11.21 -10.20
N THR A 131 1.61 11.44 -8.90
CA THR A 131 1.68 10.37 -7.89
C THR A 131 0.34 9.64 -7.76
N ASN A 132 -0.79 10.40 -7.70
CA ASN A 132 -2.11 9.80 -7.56
C ASN A 132 -2.52 8.98 -8.78
N VAL A 133 -2.20 9.42 -9.99
CA VAL A 133 -2.48 8.63 -11.20
C VAL A 133 -1.73 7.30 -11.14
N ALA A 134 -0.44 7.33 -10.84
CA ALA A 134 0.37 6.12 -10.80
C ALA A 134 0.02 5.19 -9.64
N ALA A 135 -0.20 5.73 -8.43
CA ALA A 135 -0.38 4.91 -7.23
C ALA A 135 -1.84 4.51 -6.98
N ASN A 136 -2.81 5.37 -7.31
CA ASN A 136 -4.18 5.19 -6.87
C ASN A 136 -5.19 4.93 -8.01
N LEU A 137 -4.83 5.19 -9.28
CA LEU A 137 -5.73 4.95 -10.40
C LEU A 137 -5.29 3.76 -11.27
N TYR A 138 -4.00 3.47 -11.33
CA TYR A 138 -3.47 2.42 -12.20
C TYR A 138 -3.97 1.02 -11.80
N ALA A 139 -3.84 0.64 -10.53
CA ALA A 139 -4.26 -0.67 -10.05
C ALA A 139 -5.81 -0.85 -10.12
N PRO A 140 -6.65 0.08 -9.62
CA PRO A 140 -8.09 -0.01 -9.82
C PRO A 140 -8.51 -0.02 -11.30
N GLY A 141 -7.81 0.72 -12.16
CA GLY A 141 -8.04 0.69 -13.60
C GLY A 141 -7.81 -0.69 -14.20
N ASN A 142 -6.72 -1.38 -13.83
CA ASN A 142 -6.47 -2.76 -14.24
C ASN A 142 -7.56 -3.70 -13.72
N ILE A 143 -7.87 -3.65 -12.42
CA ILE A 143 -8.88 -4.52 -11.80
C ILE A 143 -10.25 -4.37 -12.47
N LEU A 144 -10.70 -3.13 -12.68
CA LEU A 144 -12.00 -2.88 -13.31
C LEU A 144 -12.02 -3.28 -14.79
N SER A 145 -10.92 -3.06 -15.52
CA SER A 145 -10.82 -3.50 -16.92
C SER A 145 -10.77 -5.02 -17.05
N ASP A 146 -10.19 -5.72 -16.08
CA ASP A 146 -10.16 -7.19 -16.08
C ASP A 146 -11.53 -7.79 -15.72
N ILE A 147 -12.18 -7.25 -14.67
CA ILE A 147 -13.51 -7.74 -14.25
C ILE A 147 -14.60 -7.45 -15.31
N PHE A 148 -14.54 -6.30 -15.94
CA PHE A 148 -15.52 -5.85 -16.94
C PHE A 148 -14.93 -5.74 -18.35
N SER A 149 -14.10 -6.71 -18.74
CA SER A 149 -13.30 -6.70 -19.98
C SER A 149 -14.12 -6.47 -21.24
N GLU A 150 -15.39 -6.93 -21.30
CA GLU A 150 -16.29 -6.71 -22.43
C GLU A 150 -16.80 -5.27 -22.55
N LYS A 151 -16.85 -4.51 -21.44
CA LYS A 151 -17.49 -3.18 -21.36
C LYS A 151 -16.51 -2.05 -21.11
N LEU A 152 -15.43 -2.31 -20.36
CA LEU A 152 -14.48 -1.30 -19.92
C LEU A 152 -13.10 -1.62 -20.46
N ASN A 153 -12.58 -0.75 -21.31
CA ASN A 153 -11.14 -0.72 -21.57
C ASN A 153 -10.42 0.02 -20.43
N PHE A 154 -9.10 -0.10 -20.33
CA PHE A 154 -8.29 0.50 -19.27
C PHE A 154 -8.60 1.99 -19.04
N SER A 155 -8.68 2.80 -20.10
CA SER A 155 -8.93 4.25 -19.97
C SER A 155 -10.30 4.55 -19.35
N LYS A 156 -11.35 3.83 -19.75
CA LYS A 156 -12.68 3.96 -19.16
C LYS A 156 -12.70 3.46 -17.71
N ALA A 157 -12.02 2.36 -17.43
CA ALA A 157 -11.89 1.80 -16.09
C ALA A 157 -11.21 2.80 -15.12
N VAL A 158 -10.15 3.48 -15.57
CA VAL A 158 -9.49 4.55 -14.79
C VAL A 158 -10.43 5.72 -14.52
N LEU A 159 -11.23 6.15 -15.50
CA LEU A 159 -12.22 7.22 -15.30
C LEU A 159 -13.31 6.81 -14.31
N VAL A 160 -13.80 5.56 -14.40
CA VAL A 160 -14.79 5.01 -13.45
C VAL A 160 -14.18 4.94 -12.04
N ALA A 161 -12.96 4.42 -11.90
CA ALA A 161 -12.27 4.36 -10.62
C ALA A 161 -12.06 5.76 -9.99
N GLY A 162 -11.62 6.73 -10.81
CA GLY A 162 -11.48 8.12 -10.39
C GLY A 162 -12.81 8.76 -9.97
N GLY A 163 -13.87 8.52 -10.73
CA GLY A 163 -15.22 8.97 -10.39
C GLY A 163 -15.70 8.41 -9.05
N ILE A 164 -15.58 7.09 -8.85
CA ILE A 164 -15.92 6.46 -7.57
C ILE A 164 -15.09 7.09 -6.44
N GLY A 165 -13.78 7.27 -6.63
CA GLY A 165 -12.90 7.91 -5.66
C GLY A 165 -13.35 9.31 -5.26
N MET A 166 -13.84 10.12 -6.20
CA MET A 166 -14.39 11.45 -5.90
C MET A 166 -15.65 11.39 -5.03
N PHE A 167 -16.54 10.44 -5.28
CA PHE A 167 -17.77 10.25 -4.52
C PHE A 167 -17.58 9.62 -3.13
N THR A 168 -16.39 9.11 -2.80
CA THR A 168 -16.07 8.64 -1.43
C THR A 168 -15.75 9.79 -0.47
N PHE A 169 -15.73 11.04 -0.94
CA PHE A 169 -15.46 12.24 -0.15
C PHE A 169 -14.24 12.10 0.78
N PRO A 170 -13.04 11.78 0.24
CA PRO A 170 -11.87 11.41 1.04
C PRO A 170 -11.42 12.51 2.01
N TRP A 171 -11.76 13.76 1.77
CA TRP A 171 -11.44 14.88 2.67
C TRP A 171 -12.09 14.75 4.06
N TYR A 172 -13.24 14.08 4.19
CA TYR A 172 -13.82 13.79 5.51
C TYR A 172 -13.07 12.71 6.27
N LEU A 173 -12.29 11.87 5.59
CA LEU A 173 -11.50 10.82 6.20
C LEU A 173 -10.15 11.34 6.71
N LEU A 174 -9.68 12.49 6.24
CA LEU A 174 -8.38 13.05 6.61
C LEU A 174 -8.29 13.34 8.11
N ASP A 175 -9.35 13.90 8.71
CA ASP A 175 -9.39 14.23 10.14
C ASP A 175 -9.36 12.98 11.05
N HIS A 176 -9.75 11.82 10.51
CA HIS A 176 -9.81 10.54 11.20
C HIS A 176 -8.80 9.52 10.67
N PHE A 177 -7.82 9.98 9.90
CA PHE A 177 -6.91 9.12 9.14
C PHE A 177 -6.20 8.06 10.00
N LEU A 178 -5.66 8.46 11.16
CA LEU A 178 -4.98 7.53 12.08
C LEU A 178 -5.91 6.48 12.70
N THR A 179 -7.19 6.78 12.82
CA THR A 179 -8.20 5.82 13.29
C THR A 179 -8.64 4.87 12.19
N TYR A 180 -8.70 5.37 10.96
CA TYR A 180 -9.16 4.61 9.80
C TYR A 180 -8.10 3.64 9.25
N LEU A 181 -6.83 4.03 9.22
CA LEU A 181 -5.75 3.20 8.69
C LEU A 181 -5.64 1.80 9.33
N PRO A 182 -5.69 1.64 10.67
CA PRO A 182 -5.66 0.31 11.26
C PRO A 182 -6.83 -0.58 10.84
N LEU A 183 -8.01 0.01 10.59
CA LEU A 183 -9.18 -0.72 10.09
C LEU A 183 -8.95 -1.23 8.66
N VAL A 184 -8.43 -0.38 7.79
CA VAL A 184 -8.00 -0.77 6.44
C VAL A 184 -6.95 -1.88 6.52
N GLY A 185 -5.96 -1.73 7.40
CA GLY A 185 -4.93 -2.74 7.64
C GLY A 185 -5.48 -4.08 8.11
N ALA A 186 -6.51 -4.08 8.95
CA ALA A 186 -7.14 -5.31 9.44
C ALA A 186 -7.70 -6.16 8.30
N PHE A 187 -8.28 -5.54 7.26
CA PHE A 187 -8.85 -6.24 6.12
C PHE A 187 -7.90 -6.44 4.94
N LEU A 188 -6.92 -5.57 4.74
CA LEU A 188 -6.00 -5.73 3.61
C LEU A 188 -4.81 -6.64 3.95
N SER A 189 -4.34 -6.69 5.20
CA SER A 189 -3.19 -7.51 5.58
C SER A 189 -3.41 -9.03 5.50
N PRO A 190 -4.62 -9.60 5.61
CA PRO A 190 -4.84 -11.00 5.32
C PRO A 190 -4.48 -11.41 3.89
N LEU A 191 -4.65 -10.53 2.91
CA LEU A 191 -4.40 -10.84 1.50
C LEU A 191 -2.94 -11.26 1.23
N PRO A 192 -1.91 -10.46 1.56
CA PRO A 192 -0.53 -10.92 1.40
C PRO A 192 -0.21 -12.17 2.23
N GLY A 193 -0.83 -12.36 3.40
CA GLY A 193 -0.68 -13.58 4.19
C GLY A 193 -1.16 -14.82 3.42
N ILE A 194 -2.34 -14.75 2.82
CA ILE A 194 -2.90 -15.81 1.95
C ILE A 194 -2.00 -16.02 0.73
N MET A 195 -1.64 -14.93 0.02
CA MET A 195 -0.84 -15.00 -1.21
C MET A 195 0.54 -15.64 -0.98
N ILE A 196 1.23 -15.27 0.09
CA ILE A 196 2.55 -15.83 0.45
C ILE A 196 2.42 -17.33 0.71
N VAL A 197 1.45 -17.74 1.49
CA VAL A 197 1.24 -19.16 1.82
C VAL A 197 0.81 -19.95 0.60
N ASP A 198 -0.11 -19.43 -0.19
CA ASP A 198 -0.55 -20.11 -1.41
C ASP A 198 0.62 -20.34 -2.36
N TYR A 199 1.36 -19.29 -2.66
CA TYR A 199 2.46 -19.33 -3.62
C TYR A 199 3.64 -20.21 -3.16
N TYR A 200 4.12 -19.97 -1.93
CA TYR A 200 5.35 -20.64 -1.47
C TYR A 200 5.12 -22.01 -0.82
N LEU A 201 4.04 -22.18 -0.04
CA LEU A 201 3.84 -23.39 0.77
C LEU A 201 2.86 -24.36 0.12
N ILE A 202 1.81 -23.88 -0.51
CA ILE A 202 0.80 -24.74 -1.14
C ILE A 202 1.21 -25.13 -2.55
N ARG A 203 1.50 -24.16 -3.40
CA ARG A 203 1.86 -24.38 -4.81
C ARG A 203 3.36 -24.52 -5.06
N LYS A 204 4.19 -24.28 -4.05
CA LYS A 204 5.66 -24.42 -4.14
C LYS A 204 6.26 -23.67 -5.32
N THR A 205 5.79 -22.46 -5.59
CA THR A 205 6.19 -21.59 -6.71
C THR A 205 5.80 -22.08 -8.11
N ASN A 206 5.03 -23.16 -8.21
CA ASN A 206 4.59 -23.72 -9.48
C ASN A 206 3.19 -23.20 -9.83
N LEU A 207 3.14 -22.10 -10.59
CA LEU A 207 1.90 -21.52 -11.13
C LEU A 207 1.86 -21.80 -12.64
N ASP A 208 0.81 -22.46 -13.10
CA ASP A 208 0.52 -22.54 -14.53
C ASP A 208 -0.29 -21.31 -14.93
N MET A 209 0.35 -20.45 -15.72
CA MET A 209 -0.26 -19.17 -16.11
C MET A 209 -1.35 -19.34 -17.16
N ASN A 210 -1.33 -20.43 -17.94
CA ASN A 210 -2.39 -20.71 -18.93
C ASN A 210 -3.65 -21.17 -18.21
N ASP A 211 -3.51 -22.15 -17.31
CA ASP A 211 -4.62 -22.61 -16.47
C ASP A 211 -5.21 -21.50 -15.62
N PHE A 212 -4.38 -20.59 -15.12
CA PHE A 212 -4.82 -19.44 -14.33
C PHE A 212 -5.66 -18.45 -15.15
N ARG A 213 -5.29 -18.21 -16.41
CA ARG A 213 -6.01 -17.29 -17.31
C ARG A 213 -7.33 -17.86 -17.80
N GLU A 214 -7.38 -19.17 -18.08
CA GLU A 214 -8.54 -19.86 -18.62
C GLU A 214 -9.52 -20.35 -17.53
N LEU A 215 -9.15 -20.13 -16.24
CA LEU A 215 -9.90 -20.63 -15.07
C LEU A 215 -10.27 -22.12 -15.24
N THR A 216 -9.30 -22.90 -15.69
CA THR A 216 -9.48 -24.36 -15.82
C THR A 216 -9.70 -25.00 -14.46
N ASP A 217 -10.14 -26.25 -14.43
CA ASP A 217 -10.42 -27.03 -13.22
C ASP A 217 -9.42 -26.83 -12.09
N ARG A 218 -8.14 -26.55 -12.43
CA ARG A 218 -7.06 -26.34 -11.45
C ARG A 218 -7.23 -25.09 -10.57
N TYR A 219 -7.95 -24.07 -11.01
CA TYR A 219 -8.17 -22.81 -10.27
C TYR A 219 -9.65 -22.52 -10.01
N GLU A 220 -10.56 -23.34 -10.48
CA GLU A 220 -12.01 -23.07 -10.41
C GLU A 220 -12.54 -23.20 -8.98
N TYR A 221 -12.07 -24.14 -8.18
CA TYR A 221 -12.55 -24.46 -6.83
C TYR A 221 -14.09 -24.55 -6.75
N SER A 222 -14.74 -23.59 -6.05
CA SER A 222 -16.18 -23.49 -5.91
C SER A 222 -16.67 -22.27 -6.67
N ASN A 223 -17.13 -22.46 -7.91
CA ASN A 223 -17.62 -21.37 -8.78
C ASN A 223 -16.62 -20.20 -8.92
N GLY A 224 -15.36 -20.51 -9.14
CA GLY A 224 -14.30 -19.50 -9.29
C GLY A 224 -13.71 -18.95 -7.98
N PHE A 225 -14.20 -19.41 -6.81
CA PHE A 225 -13.71 -18.93 -5.51
C PHE A 225 -13.07 -20.02 -4.68
N ASN A 226 -11.95 -19.73 -4.06
CA ASN A 226 -11.34 -20.59 -3.05
C ASN A 226 -12.01 -20.37 -1.68
N PRO A 227 -12.82 -21.35 -1.17
CA PRO A 227 -13.54 -21.15 0.09
C PRO A 227 -12.62 -20.95 1.30
N ALA A 228 -11.44 -21.60 1.31
CA ALA A 228 -10.47 -21.38 2.39
C ALA A 228 -9.95 -19.93 2.40
N ALA A 229 -9.69 -19.36 1.24
CA ALA A 229 -9.24 -17.96 1.14
C ALA A 229 -10.31 -17.00 1.67
N LEU A 230 -11.57 -17.18 1.29
CA LEU A 230 -12.69 -16.33 1.75
C LEU A 230 -12.88 -16.41 3.27
N ILE A 231 -12.94 -17.62 3.83
CA ILE A 231 -13.07 -17.84 5.28
C ILE A 231 -11.88 -17.21 6.00
N THR A 232 -10.68 -17.48 5.53
CA THR A 232 -9.45 -16.92 6.12
C THR A 232 -9.46 -15.40 6.10
N TYR A 233 -9.84 -14.79 4.99
CA TYR A 233 -9.92 -13.34 4.85
C TYR A 233 -10.85 -12.71 5.89
N VAL A 234 -12.07 -13.26 6.00
CA VAL A 234 -13.06 -12.74 6.96
C VAL A 234 -12.59 -12.94 8.41
N VAL A 235 -12.17 -14.16 8.76
CA VAL A 235 -11.76 -14.47 10.14
C VAL A 235 -10.54 -13.66 10.55
N ALA A 236 -9.50 -13.59 9.71
CA ALA A 236 -8.30 -12.82 10.02
C ALA A 236 -8.58 -11.30 10.07
N GLY A 237 -9.48 -10.80 9.22
CA GLY A 237 -9.94 -9.41 9.28
C GLY A 237 -10.65 -9.09 10.60
N LEU A 238 -11.56 -9.94 11.04
CA LEU A 238 -12.28 -9.79 12.32
C LEU A 238 -11.31 -9.85 13.52
N VAL A 239 -10.35 -10.76 13.48
CA VAL A 239 -9.27 -10.81 14.51
C VAL A 239 -8.48 -9.51 14.50
N GLY A 240 -8.15 -8.96 13.34
CA GLY A 240 -7.48 -7.66 13.21
C GLY A 240 -8.28 -6.51 13.80
N ILE A 241 -9.60 -6.47 13.60
CA ILE A 241 -10.49 -5.48 14.23
C ILE A 241 -10.44 -5.60 15.75
N ARG A 242 -10.45 -6.82 16.29
CA ARG A 242 -10.38 -7.04 17.76
C ARG A 242 -9.10 -6.48 18.36
N PHE A 243 -8.02 -6.42 17.60
CA PHE A 243 -6.70 -5.93 17.99
C PHE A 243 -6.24 -4.75 17.13
N LEU A 244 -7.09 -3.75 16.91
CA LEU A 244 -6.86 -2.63 15.98
C LEU A 244 -5.47 -2.01 16.10
N LYS A 245 -4.96 -1.82 17.31
CA LYS A 245 -3.63 -1.25 17.57
C LYS A 245 -2.47 -2.07 16.95
N TYR A 246 -2.71 -3.35 16.73
CA TYR A 246 -1.77 -4.31 16.16
C TYR A 246 -2.35 -5.01 14.93
N SER A 247 -3.37 -4.43 14.32
CA SER A 247 -4.21 -5.09 13.30
C SER A 247 -3.38 -5.79 12.23
N TRP A 248 -2.42 -5.08 11.64
CA TRP A 248 -1.57 -5.64 10.60
C TRP A 248 -0.71 -6.80 11.11
N LEU A 249 -0.09 -6.63 12.28
CA LEU A 249 0.80 -7.64 12.90
C LEU A 249 0.06 -8.91 13.32
N VAL A 250 -1.24 -8.81 13.54
CA VAL A 250 -2.07 -9.95 13.98
C VAL A 250 -2.80 -10.58 12.80
N SER A 251 -3.40 -9.78 11.91
CA SER A 251 -4.19 -10.29 10.79
C SER A 251 -3.37 -11.08 9.78
N LEU A 252 -2.19 -10.61 9.40
CA LEU A 252 -1.35 -11.29 8.42
C LEU A 252 -0.91 -12.68 8.87
N PRO A 253 -0.30 -12.86 10.08
CA PRO A 253 0.09 -14.19 10.55
C PRO A 253 -1.12 -15.10 10.78
N THR A 254 -2.24 -14.55 11.28
CA THR A 254 -3.48 -15.30 11.45
C THR A 254 -3.98 -15.83 10.10
N ALA A 255 -3.97 -14.97 9.07
CA ALA A 255 -4.35 -15.38 7.73
C ALA A 255 -3.41 -16.45 7.17
N ALA A 256 -2.10 -16.26 7.31
CA ALA A 256 -1.11 -17.22 6.85
C ALA A 256 -1.31 -18.60 7.49
N LEU A 257 -1.47 -18.65 8.81
CA LEU A 257 -1.67 -19.89 9.54
C LEU A 257 -3.00 -20.56 9.21
N LEU A 258 -4.09 -19.81 9.28
CA LEU A 258 -5.43 -20.33 9.03
C LEU A 258 -5.59 -20.84 7.60
N TYR A 259 -5.09 -20.08 6.62
CA TYR A 259 -5.11 -20.52 5.23
C TYR A 259 -4.34 -21.82 5.02
N TYR A 260 -3.13 -21.91 5.57
CA TYR A 260 -2.33 -23.13 5.50
C TYR A 260 -3.07 -24.35 6.08
N ILE A 261 -3.69 -24.18 7.24
CA ILE A 261 -4.47 -25.25 7.89
C ILE A 261 -5.66 -25.65 7.01
N LEU A 262 -6.48 -24.70 6.58
CA LEU A 262 -7.68 -24.99 5.79
C LEU A 262 -7.34 -25.62 4.43
N MET A 263 -6.29 -25.17 3.78
CA MET A 263 -5.83 -25.74 2.51
C MET A 263 -5.43 -27.21 2.69
N ASN A 264 -4.63 -27.53 3.72
CA ASN A 264 -4.14 -28.91 3.90
C ASN A 264 -5.19 -29.86 4.50
N SER A 265 -6.04 -29.39 5.43
CA SER A 265 -7.02 -30.23 6.12
C SER A 265 -8.32 -30.44 5.35
N TRP A 266 -8.73 -29.46 4.58
CA TRP A 266 -10.04 -29.43 3.93
C TRP A 266 -9.95 -29.36 2.40
N ILE A 267 -9.33 -28.30 1.84
CA ILE A 267 -9.39 -28.01 0.40
C ILE A 267 -8.68 -29.08 -0.41
N LYS A 268 -7.50 -29.52 -0.04
CA LYS A 268 -6.78 -30.60 -0.74
C LYS A 268 -7.57 -31.93 -0.81
N LYS A 269 -8.41 -32.18 0.19
CA LYS A 269 -9.27 -33.38 0.20
C LYS A 269 -10.51 -33.22 -0.67
N LYS A 270 -11.09 -32.01 -0.68
CA LYS A 270 -12.33 -31.74 -1.41
C LYS A 270 -12.08 -31.42 -2.89
N TYR A 271 -10.97 -30.78 -3.18
CA TYR A 271 -10.57 -30.33 -4.51
C TYR A 271 -9.14 -30.76 -4.83
N PRO A 272 -8.85 -32.07 -4.98
CA PRO A 272 -7.48 -32.55 -5.16
C PRO A 272 -6.83 -32.01 -6.44
N ASN A 273 -7.57 -31.86 -7.50
CA ASN A 273 -7.07 -31.37 -8.79
C ASN A 273 -6.73 -29.89 -8.80
N ASN A 274 -7.24 -29.12 -7.86
CA ASN A 274 -7.05 -27.66 -7.80
C ASN A 274 -5.76 -27.25 -7.04
N VAL A 275 -5.06 -28.20 -6.43
CA VAL A 275 -3.93 -27.89 -5.53
C VAL A 275 -2.60 -28.49 -6.03
N LEU A 276 -2.64 -29.44 -6.96
CA LEU A 276 -1.46 -30.13 -7.49
C LEU A 276 -0.87 -29.40 -8.71
#